data_dac4347b608c1e36a42ed95a9615509e
#
_entry.id   dac4347b608c1e36a42ed95a9615509e
#
_cell.length_a   1.000
_cell.length_b   1.000
_cell.length_c   1.000
_cell.angle_alpha   90.00
_cell.angle_beta   90.00
_cell.angle_gamma   90.00
#
_symmetry.space_group_name_H-M   'P 1'
#
loop_
_entity.id
_entity.type
_entity.pdbx_description
1 polymer ?
#
loop_
_entity_poly.entity_id
_entity_poly.type
_entity_poly.pdbx_seq_one_letter_code
_entity_poly.pdbx_strand_id
1 'polypeptide(L)'
;MGNKVERYTYRLEWSGEDEAFVARCAEFPGLGAHGRTQEDALRQIKVAVAGAMKWLSDEKRAAPEPLGSKKFRGHLTLRVPPEVHRELAIKAAEENVSINQLILSKII
;
A
#
# COMPACT_ATOMS: atom_id res chain seq x y z
N MET A 1 -5.72 23.92 -7.82
CA MET A 1 -5.51 22.56 -8.32
C MET A 1 -4.89 21.67 -7.27
N GLY A 2 -5.55 20.59 -6.95
CA GLY A 2 -5.00 19.65 -6.02
C GLY A 2 -3.79 18.94 -6.62
N ASN A 3 -2.66 19.03 -5.95
CA ASN A 3 -1.48 18.28 -6.36
C ASN A 3 -1.60 16.87 -5.78
N LYS A 4 -1.87 15.89 -6.63
CA LYS A 4 -2.02 14.50 -6.20
C LYS A 4 -0.76 13.97 -5.50
N VAL A 5 0.42 14.44 -5.91
CA VAL A 5 1.68 14.03 -5.30
C VAL A 5 1.64 14.25 -3.78
N GLU A 6 1.07 15.37 -3.33
CA GLU A 6 0.98 15.69 -1.90
C GLU A 6 -0.07 14.87 -1.17
N ARG A 7 -0.98 14.23 -1.90
CA ARG A 7 -2.07 13.44 -1.32
C ARG A 7 -1.81 11.95 -1.35
N TYR A 8 -0.76 11.52 -2.03
CA TYR A 8 -0.40 10.11 -2.08
C TYR A 8 0.13 9.62 -0.73
N THR A 9 0.17 8.32 -0.58
CA THR A 9 0.55 7.66 0.66
C THR A 9 2.03 7.27 0.60
N TYR A 10 2.82 7.83 1.50
CA TYR A 10 4.25 7.58 1.55
C TYR A 10 4.63 6.82 2.80
N ARG A 11 5.56 5.90 2.64
CA ARG A 11 6.15 5.18 3.76
C ARG A 11 7.65 5.42 3.75
N LEU A 12 8.17 5.76 4.92
CA LEU A 12 9.59 6.00 5.11
C LEU A 12 10.09 5.03 6.17
N GLU A 13 11.21 4.37 5.90
CA GLU A 13 11.82 3.49 6.90
C GLU A 13 13.33 3.50 6.75
N TRP A 14 14.00 3.26 7.87
CA TRP A 14 15.44 3.10 7.87
C TRP A 14 15.79 1.72 7.31
N SER A 15 16.75 1.68 6.40
CA SER A 15 17.31 0.43 5.88
C SER A 15 18.72 0.28 6.41
N GLY A 16 18.92 -0.69 7.29
CA GLY A 16 20.27 -1.00 7.80
C GLY A 16 21.18 -1.51 6.72
N GLU A 17 20.64 -2.24 5.74
CA GLU A 17 21.39 -2.75 4.61
C GLU A 17 21.90 -1.63 3.72
N ASP A 18 21.04 -0.67 3.41
CA ASP A 18 21.39 0.45 2.54
C ASP A 18 22.04 1.62 3.30
N GLU A 19 22.00 1.57 4.62
CA GLU A 19 22.45 2.65 5.49
C GLU A 19 21.84 3.99 5.07
N ALA A 20 20.54 3.97 4.80
CA ALA A 20 19.80 5.14 4.33
C ALA A 20 18.33 4.97 4.66
N PHE A 21 17.59 6.08 4.60
CA PHE A 21 16.14 6.01 4.65
C PHE A 21 15.61 5.65 3.27
N VAL A 22 14.67 4.72 3.23
CA VAL A 22 14.00 4.30 1.99
C VAL A 22 12.58 4.83 2.02
N ALA A 23 12.17 5.43 0.91
CA ALA A 23 10.82 5.96 0.75
C ALA A 23 10.11 5.23 -0.39
N ARG A 24 8.84 4.95 -0.18
CA ARG A 24 7.97 4.30 -1.17
C ARG A 24 6.64 5.01 -1.21
N CYS A 25 5.92 4.83 -2.31
CA CYS A 25 4.59 5.39 -2.51
C CYS A 25 3.63 4.24 -2.79
N ALA A 26 2.57 4.15 -1.98
CA ALA A 26 1.62 3.04 -2.12
C ALA A 26 0.93 3.03 -3.48
N GLU A 27 0.64 4.21 -4.04
CA GLU A 27 -0.04 4.34 -5.33
C GLU A 27 0.88 4.05 -6.52
N PHE A 28 2.19 4.03 -6.29
CA PHE A 28 3.21 3.71 -7.30
C PHE A 28 4.18 2.69 -6.74
N PRO A 29 3.74 1.44 -6.55
CA PRO A 29 4.55 0.44 -5.83
C PRO A 29 5.87 0.07 -6.50
N GLY A 30 6.01 0.38 -7.79
CA GLY A 30 7.26 0.13 -8.51
C GLY A 30 8.35 1.18 -8.25
N LEU A 31 8.02 2.28 -7.60
CA LEU A 31 8.98 3.35 -7.34
C LEU A 31 9.53 3.27 -5.92
N GLY A 32 10.80 3.65 -5.79
CA GLY A 32 11.46 3.74 -4.50
C GLY A 32 12.51 4.82 -4.56
N ALA A 33 12.88 5.36 -3.42
CA ALA A 33 13.91 6.39 -3.34
C ALA A 33 14.67 6.26 -2.02
N HIS A 34 15.85 6.82 -1.98
CA HIS A 34 16.73 6.80 -0.80
C HIS A 34 17.07 8.23 -0.42
N GLY A 35 17.37 8.41 0.85
CA GLY A 35 17.86 9.68 1.35
C GLY A 35 18.63 9.51 2.65
N ARG A 36 19.48 10.46 2.98
CA ARG A 36 20.25 10.45 4.21
C ARG A 36 19.40 10.78 5.43
N THR A 37 18.33 11.54 5.20
CA THR A 37 17.35 11.90 6.23
C THR A 37 15.97 11.50 5.73
N GLN A 38 14.99 11.48 6.64
CA GLN A 38 13.60 11.23 6.27
C GLN A 38 13.09 12.28 5.29
N GLU A 39 13.43 13.54 5.55
CA GLU A 39 13.01 14.65 4.68
C GLU A 39 13.60 14.51 3.28
N ASP A 40 14.86 14.10 3.19
CA ASP A 40 15.51 13.90 1.90
C ASP A 40 14.88 12.74 1.14
N ALA A 41 14.66 11.61 1.82
CA ALA A 41 14.02 10.44 1.19
C ALA A 41 12.62 10.79 0.68
N LEU A 42 11.86 11.55 1.47
CA LEU A 42 10.51 11.99 1.07
C LEU A 42 10.57 12.87 -0.15
N ARG A 43 11.51 13.82 -0.19
CA ARG A 43 11.68 14.68 -1.35
C ARG A 43 12.02 13.88 -2.59
N GLN A 44 12.92 12.90 -2.46
CA GLN A 44 13.34 12.07 -3.59
C GLN A 44 12.19 11.22 -4.13
N ILE A 45 11.38 10.61 -3.27
CA ILE A 45 10.26 9.81 -3.75
C ILE A 45 9.20 10.70 -4.42
N LYS A 46 8.98 11.91 -3.92
CA LYS A 46 8.04 12.83 -4.56
C LYS A 46 8.52 13.25 -5.94
N VAL A 47 9.82 13.43 -6.14
CA VAL A 47 10.39 13.71 -7.46
C VAL A 47 10.14 12.55 -8.41
N ALA A 48 10.37 11.33 -7.95
CA ALA A 48 10.14 10.13 -8.76
C ALA A 48 8.66 9.99 -9.14
N VAL A 49 7.77 10.22 -8.19
CA VAL A 49 6.32 10.16 -8.42
C VAL A 49 5.87 11.23 -9.40
N ALA A 50 6.38 12.46 -9.25
CA ALA A 50 6.06 13.55 -10.16
C ALA A 50 6.49 13.22 -11.59
N GLY A 51 7.67 12.60 -11.75
CA GLY A 51 8.14 12.13 -13.05
C GLY A 51 7.24 11.09 -13.67
N ALA A 52 6.79 10.12 -12.86
CA ALA A 52 5.86 9.08 -13.31
C ALA A 52 4.51 9.69 -13.73
N MET A 53 4.03 10.67 -12.99
CA MET A 53 2.78 11.35 -13.32
C MET A 53 2.89 12.12 -14.62
N LYS A 54 4.03 12.77 -14.84
CA LYS A 54 4.26 13.47 -16.10
C LYS A 54 4.26 12.49 -17.28
N TRP A 55 4.91 11.35 -17.09
CA TRP A 55 4.92 10.30 -18.12
C TRP A 55 3.50 9.81 -18.43
N LEU A 56 2.69 9.56 -17.39
CA LEU A 56 1.30 9.15 -17.57
C LEU A 56 0.50 10.22 -18.33
N SER A 57 0.69 11.48 -17.98
CA SER A 57 0.02 12.60 -18.65
C SER A 57 0.41 12.67 -20.13
N ASP A 58 1.70 12.51 -20.44
CA ASP A 58 2.18 12.54 -21.81
C ASP A 58 1.59 11.37 -22.64
N GLU A 59 1.38 10.22 -21.97
CA GLU A 59 0.77 9.04 -22.61
C GLU A 59 -0.76 9.07 -22.58
N LYS A 60 -1.34 10.16 -22.09
CA LYS A 60 -2.80 10.34 -21.96
C LYS A 60 -3.42 9.24 -21.08
N ARG A 61 -2.71 8.83 -20.06
CA ARG A 61 -3.18 7.83 -19.08
C ARG A 61 -3.49 8.51 -17.76
N ALA A 62 -4.51 8.01 -17.08
CA ALA A 62 -4.91 8.57 -15.80
C ALA A 62 -3.93 8.23 -14.69
N ALA A 63 -3.64 9.19 -13.82
CA ALA A 63 -2.86 8.95 -12.63
C ALA A 63 -3.72 8.21 -11.59
N PRO A 64 -3.10 7.39 -10.72
CA PRO A 64 -3.87 6.72 -9.66
C PRO A 64 -4.55 7.72 -8.75
N GLU A 65 -5.72 7.33 -8.25
CA GLU A 65 -6.42 8.11 -7.24
C GLU A 65 -5.70 7.93 -5.89
N PRO A 66 -5.46 9.01 -5.13
CA PRO A 66 -4.88 8.85 -3.80
C PRO A 66 -5.73 7.93 -2.93
N LEU A 67 -5.08 6.97 -2.27
CA LEU A 67 -5.80 6.01 -1.43
C LEU A 67 -6.58 6.69 -0.30
N GLY A 68 -6.01 7.78 0.25
CA GLY A 68 -6.68 8.53 1.29
C GLY A 68 -7.97 9.22 0.85
N SER A 69 -8.13 9.40 -0.47
CA SER A 69 -9.34 10.01 -1.03
C SER A 69 -10.39 9.00 -1.44
N LYS A 70 -10.03 7.72 -1.51
CA LYS A 70 -10.96 6.65 -1.88
C LYS A 70 -11.90 6.33 -0.73
N LYS A 71 -13.14 5.99 -1.09
CA LYS A 71 -14.10 5.52 -0.10
C LYS A 71 -14.07 4.00 -0.07
N PHE A 72 -13.85 3.46 1.10
CA PHE A 72 -13.80 2.01 1.30
C PHE A 72 -15.04 1.58 2.06
N ARG A 73 -15.67 0.49 1.59
CA ARG A 73 -16.91 -0.01 2.20
C ARG A 73 -16.67 -0.95 3.37
N GLY A 74 -15.43 -1.37 3.56
CA GLY A 74 -15.14 -2.35 4.59
C GLY A 74 -15.56 -3.76 4.20
N HIS A 75 -15.71 -4.02 2.90
CA HIS A 75 -16.10 -5.33 2.39
C HIS A 75 -14.98 -5.90 1.53
N LEU A 76 -14.48 -7.07 1.91
CA LEU A 76 -13.42 -7.76 1.18
C LEU A 76 -13.90 -9.14 0.77
N THR A 77 -13.53 -9.55 -0.44
CA THR A 77 -13.73 -10.91 -0.91
C THR A 77 -12.35 -11.55 -1.03
N LEU A 78 -12.19 -12.70 -0.38
CA LEU A 78 -10.92 -13.40 -0.35
C LEU A 78 -11.07 -14.76 -1.03
N ARG A 79 -10.20 -15.04 -2.00
CA ARG A 79 -10.13 -16.35 -2.65
C ARG A 79 -8.90 -17.06 -2.15
N VAL A 80 -9.09 -18.28 -1.66
CA VAL A 80 -8.00 -19.11 -1.14
C VAL A 80 -8.13 -20.51 -1.74
N PRO A 81 -7.04 -21.29 -1.74
CA PRO A 81 -7.15 -22.69 -2.15
C PRO A 81 -8.16 -23.45 -1.29
N PRO A 82 -8.84 -24.47 -1.83
CA PRO A 82 -9.84 -25.22 -1.06
C PRO A 82 -9.35 -25.79 0.26
N GLU A 83 -8.12 -26.25 0.33
CA GLU A 83 -7.55 -26.79 1.56
C GLU A 83 -7.36 -25.71 2.63
N VAL A 84 -7.05 -24.49 2.23
CA VAL A 84 -6.95 -23.35 3.15
C VAL A 84 -8.32 -22.97 3.66
N HIS A 85 -9.34 -22.99 2.78
CA HIS A 85 -10.72 -22.73 3.18
C HIS A 85 -11.16 -23.76 4.22
N ARG A 86 -10.85 -25.03 3.99
CA ARG A 86 -11.17 -26.10 4.94
C ARG A 86 -10.52 -25.88 6.29
N GLU A 87 -9.23 -25.53 6.31
CA GLU A 87 -8.49 -25.26 7.55
C GLU A 87 -9.10 -24.10 8.32
N LEU A 88 -9.47 -23.03 7.61
CA LEU A 88 -10.10 -21.88 8.23
C LEU A 88 -11.45 -22.25 8.83
N ALA A 89 -12.25 -23.07 8.12
CA ALA A 89 -13.55 -23.50 8.61
C ALA A 89 -13.41 -24.35 9.88
N ILE A 90 -12.46 -25.27 9.91
CA ILE A 90 -12.20 -26.11 11.07
C ILE A 90 -11.79 -25.26 12.27
N LYS A 91 -10.84 -24.39 12.05
CA LYS A 91 -10.31 -23.52 13.12
C LYS A 91 -11.39 -22.59 13.69
N ALA A 92 -12.18 -22.00 12.80
CA ALA A 92 -13.28 -21.12 13.22
C ALA A 92 -14.31 -21.91 14.05
N ALA A 93 -14.64 -23.12 13.63
CA ALA A 93 -15.58 -23.98 14.37
C ALA A 93 -15.03 -24.33 15.76
N GLU A 94 -13.75 -24.68 15.83
CA GLU A 94 -13.10 -25.00 17.10
C GLU A 94 -13.10 -23.80 18.07
N GLU A 95 -12.96 -22.61 17.55
CA GLU A 95 -12.97 -21.38 18.35
C GLU A 95 -14.37 -20.79 18.52
N ASN A 96 -15.37 -21.42 17.92
CA ASN A 96 -16.77 -20.99 18.00
C ASN A 96 -16.95 -19.56 17.49
N VAL A 97 -16.30 -19.23 16.38
CA VAL A 97 -16.43 -17.93 15.70
C VAL A 97 -16.67 -18.16 14.22
N SER A 98 -17.06 -17.10 13.50
CA SER A 98 -17.17 -17.18 12.05
C SER A 98 -15.78 -17.14 11.42
N ILE A 99 -15.66 -17.58 10.17
CA ILE A 99 -14.40 -17.49 9.43
C ILE A 99 -13.98 -16.01 9.34
N ASN A 100 -14.92 -15.12 9.08
CA ASN A 100 -14.63 -13.69 9.02
C ASN A 100 -14.07 -13.16 10.33
N GLN A 101 -14.66 -13.54 11.46
CA GLN A 101 -14.18 -13.15 12.78
C GLN A 101 -12.79 -13.70 13.05
N LEU A 102 -12.54 -14.95 12.65
CA LEU A 102 -11.23 -15.56 12.82
C LEU A 102 -10.17 -14.77 12.04
N ILE A 103 -10.42 -14.51 10.76
CA ILE A 103 -9.47 -13.77 9.92
C ILE A 103 -9.23 -12.39 10.48
N LEU A 104 -10.30 -11.68 10.84
CA LEU A 104 -10.21 -10.32 11.38
C LEU A 104 -9.34 -10.29 12.64
N SER A 105 -9.49 -11.30 13.52
CA SER A 105 -8.70 -11.38 14.75
C SER A 105 -7.20 -11.54 14.50
N LYS A 106 -6.82 -12.04 13.34
CA LYS A 106 -5.41 -12.28 13.00
C LYS A 106 -4.74 -11.09 12.33
N ILE A 107 -5.51 -10.17 11.76
CA ILE A 107 -4.96 -9.04 11.02
C ILE A 107 -5.07 -7.70 11.73
N ILE A 108 -5.76 -7.66 12.87
CA ILE A 108 -5.89 -6.42 13.67
C ILE A 108 -4.82 -6.38 14.75
#